data_c55f2098cddd502bbd891439cf37c0ae
#
_entry.id   c55f2098cddd502bbd891439cf37c0ae
#
_cell.length_a   1.000
_cell.length_b   1.000
_cell.length_c   1.000
_cell.angle_alpha   90.00
_cell.angle_beta   90.00
_cell.angle_gamma   90.00
#
_symmetry.space_group_name_H-M   'P 1'
#
loop_
_entity.id
_entity.type
_entity.pdbx_description
1 polymer ?
#
loop_
_entity_poly.entity_id
_entity_poly.type
_entity_poly.pdbx_seq_one_letter_code
_entity_poly.pdbx_strand_id
1 'polypeptide(L)'
;MQYSDDFLKTILRRARRIAVVGVSMNPVRPSYYVARYLSLKGYQVVPVNPGHGGEQLFGTTVVGSLADIEGPVDMVDVFRRPEHVPPIVDEALALFPQLQTIWLQIGVVHEGAAATAQARGVDVVMDRCPKIEYQRLFGELRMGGFATGIISAKL
;
A
#
# COMPACT_ATOMS: atom_id res chain seq x y z
N MET A 1 -7.31 -12.73 10.64
CA MET A 1 -5.97 -12.70 10.05
C MET A 1 -4.98 -12.14 11.04
N GLN A 2 -4.04 -12.94 11.40
CA GLN A 2 -2.99 -12.57 12.33
C GLN A 2 -1.65 -12.49 11.59
N TYR A 3 -0.95 -11.40 11.79
CA TYR A 3 0.39 -11.21 11.24
C TYR A 3 1.35 -10.93 12.38
N SER A 4 2.50 -11.61 12.40
CA SER A 4 3.52 -11.31 13.39
C SER A 4 4.12 -9.94 13.13
N ASP A 5 4.61 -9.30 14.18
CA ASP A 5 5.29 -8.01 14.04
C ASP A 5 6.54 -8.13 13.17
N ASP A 6 7.27 -9.23 13.30
CA ASP A 6 8.48 -9.46 12.49
C ASP A 6 8.16 -9.58 11.01
N PHE A 7 7.07 -10.26 10.66
CA PHE A 7 6.61 -10.37 9.27
C PHE A 7 6.30 -8.98 8.69
N LEU A 8 5.52 -8.19 9.41
CA LEU A 8 5.16 -6.84 8.96
C LEU A 8 6.37 -5.91 8.90
N LYS A 9 7.26 -5.97 9.87
CA LYS A 9 8.50 -5.19 9.86
C LYS A 9 9.37 -5.52 8.65
N THR A 10 9.51 -6.80 8.34
CA THR A 10 10.29 -7.25 7.19
C THR A 10 9.75 -6.63 5.91
N ILE A 11 8.42 -6.70 5.72
CA ILE A 11 7.76 -6.12 4.55
C ILE A 11 8.02 -4.62 4.46
N LEU A 12 7.79 -3.90 5.55
CA LEU A 12 7.92 -2.43 5.56
C LEU A 12 9.36 -1.95 5.44
N ARG A 13 10.33 -2.74 5.91
CA ARG A 13 11.75 -2.39 5.79
C ARG A 13 12.32 -2.63 4.41
N ARG A 14 11.89 -3.70 3.72
CA ARG A 14 12.45 -4.05 2.42
C ARG A 14 11.83 -3.27 1.26
N ALA A 15 10.60 -2.78 1.42
CA ALA A 15 9.92 -2.05 0.36
C ALA A 15 10.65 -0.73 0.07
N ARG A 16 10.77 -0.40 -1.22
CA ARG A 16 11.37 0.86 -1.68
C ARG A 16 10.37 1.65 -2.50
N ARG A 17 9.76 1.01 -3.48
CA ARG A 17 8.82 1.66 -4.39
C ARG A 17 7.45 1.01 -4.24
N ILE A 18 6.45 1.84 -3.90
CA ILE A 18 5.10 1.39 -3.60
C ILE A 18 4.13 2.03 -4.59
N ALA A 19 3.42 1.19 -5.34
CA ALA A 19 2.29 1.65 -6.16
C ALA A 19 1.04 1.67 -5.28
N VAL A 20 0.41 2.83 -5.15
CA VAL A 20 -0.83 2.99 -4.37
C VAL A 20 -1.99 3.07 -5.35
N VAL A 21 -2.78 2.01 -5.39
CA VAL A 21 -3.89 1.86 -6.34
C VAL A 21 -5.18 2.39 -5.72
N GLY A 22 -5.84 3.29 -6.43
CA GLY A 22 -7.08 3.92 -5.96
C GLY A 22 -6.82 5.17 -5.12
N VAL A 23 -5.69 5.84 -5.33
CA VAL A 23 -5.37 7.06 -4.62
C VAL A 23 -6.39 8.15 -4.96
N SER A 24 -6.90 8.84 -3.94
CA SER A 24 -7.79 9.99 -4.12
C SER A 24 -6.98 11.28 -4.26
N MET A 25 -7.50 12.22 -5.02
CA MET A 25 -6.95 13.58 -5.09
C MET A 25 -7.40 14.44 -3.90
N ASN A 26 -8.35 13.95 -3.11
CA ASN A 26 -8.92 14.69 -1.99
C ASN A 26 -8.13 14.41 -0.70
N PRO A 27 -7.50 15.44 -0.07
CA PRO A 27 -6.65 15.26 1.11
C PRO A 27 -7.33 14.64 2.32
N VAL A 28 -8.66 14.67 2.42
CA VAL A 28 -9.36 14.08 3.56
C VAL A 28 -9.59 12.57 3.39
N ARG A 29 -9.29 12.00 2.23
CA ARG A 29 -9.48 10.58 1.99
C ARG A 29 -8.29 9.75 2.47
N PRO A 30 -8.52 8.56 3.05
CA PRO A 30 -7.43 7.70 3.53
C PRO A 30 -6.39 7.38 2.47
N SER A 31 -6.80 7.10 1.23
CA SER A 31 -5.85 6.79 0.17
C SER A 31 -4.90 7.94 -0.12
N TYR A 32 -5.35 9.18 0.06
CA TYR A 32 -4.48 10.34 -0.09
C TYR A 32 -3.48 10.45 1.07
N TYR A 33 -3.98 10.53 2.33
CA TYR A 33 -3.06 10.81 3.44
C TYR A 33 -2.17 9.62 3.80
N VAL A 34 -2.59 8.39 3.52
CA VAL A 34 -1.72 7.23 3.69
C VAL A 34 -0.58 7.27 2.66
N ALA A 35 -0.90 7.51 1.39
CA ALA A 35 0.13 7.64 0.34
C ALA A 35 1.10 8.77 0.65
N ARG A 36 0.59 9.92 1.10
CA ARG A 36 1.42 11.05 1.51
C ARG A 36 2.34 10.68 2.66
N TYR A 37 1.80 10.00 3.67
CA TYR A 37 2.58 9.54 4.82
C TYR A 37 3.72 8.63 4.40
N LEU A 38 3.45 7.65 3.55
CA LEU A 38 4.49 6.74 3.05
C LEU A 38 5.58 7.50 2.30
N SER A 39 5.19 8.48 1.49
CA SER A 39 6.15 9.34 0.80
C SER A 39 7.04 10.09 1.79
N LEU A 40 6.47 10.61 2.87
CA LEU A 40 7.23 11.33 3.90
C LEU A 40 8.17 10.41 4.69
N LYS A 41 7.91 9.11 4.71
CA LYS A 41 8.78 8.13 5.36
C LYS A 41 9.90 7.61 4.47
N GLY A 42 10.01 8.14 3.26
CA GLY A 42 11.10 7.83 2.35
C GLY A 42 10.79 6.77 1.31
N TYR A 43 9.57 6.25 1.28
CA TYR A 43 9.15 5.36 0.20
C TYR A 43 8.96 6.15 -1.08
N GLN A 44 9.32 5.55 -2.20
CA GLN A 44 9.01 6.11 -3.51
C GLN A 44 7.59 5.70 -3.88
N VAL A 45 6.64 6.61 -3.74
CA VAL A 45 5.23 6.34 -3.97
C VAL A 45 4.86 6.66 -5.40
N VAL A 46 4.18 5.72 -6.07
CA VAL A 46 3.58 5.93 -7.38
C VAL A 46 2.06 5.91 -7.21
N PRO A 47 1.40 7.07 -7.27
CA PRO A 47 -0.06 7.12 -7.14
C PRO A 47 -0.73 6.67 -8.44
N VAL A 48 -1.71 5.77 -8.33
CA VAL A 48 -2.45 5.22 -9.47
C VAL A 48 -3.92 5.60 -9.34
N ASN A 49 -4.43 6.33 -10.34
CA ASN A 49 -5.84 6.69 -10.42
C ASN A 49 -6.23 6.89 -11.88
N PRO A 50 -7.14 6.06 -12.43
CA PRO A 50 -7.50 6.13 -13.84
C PRO A 50 -8.06 7.48 -14.31
N GLY A 51 -8.71 8.22 -13.41
CA GLY A 51 -9.32 9.51 -13.77
C GLY A 51 -8.38 10.70 -13.70
N HIS A 52 -7.13 10.52 -13.23
CA HIS A 52 -6.24 11.64 -12.90
C HIS A 52 -4.82 11.47 -13.40
N GLY A 53 -4.61 10.61 -14.40
CA GLY A 53 -3.29 10.42 -14.98
C GLY A 53 -2.69 11.75 -15.50
N GLY A 54 -1.43 11.99 -15.17
CA GLY A 54 -0.72 13.22 -15.52
C GLY A 54 -0.75 14.31 -14.47
N GLU A 55 -1.64 14.22 -13.48
CA GLU A 55 -1.68 15.18 -12.37
C GLU A 55 -0.55 14.91 -11.38
N GLN A 56 -0.27 15.88 -10.53
CA GLN A 56 0.83 15.78 -9.56
C GLN A 56 0.32 15.55 -8.16
N LEU A 57 0.94 14.62 -7.44
CA LEU A 57 0.75 14.38 -6.00
C LEU A 57 2.10 14.10 -5.36
N PHE A 58 2.37 14.71 -4.22
CA PHE A 58 3.56 14.41 -3.40
C PHE A 58 4.87 14.49 -4.18
N GLY A 59 4.95 15.42 -5.14
CA GLY A 59 6.15 15.58 -5.98
C GLY A 59 6.32 14.52 -7.05
N THR A 60 5.29 13.71 -7.31
CA THR A 60 5.33 12.70 -8.35
C THR A 60 4.10 12.77 -9.25
N THR A 61 4.15 12.11 -10.39
CA THR A 61 3.07 12.11 -11.36
C THR A 61 2.13 10.94 -11.12
N VAL A 62 0.83 11.22 -11.09
CA VAL A 62 -0.21 10.20 -11.04
C VAL A 62 -0.25 9.46 -12.37
N VAL A 63 -0.30 8.13 -12.33
CA VAL A 63 -0.48 7.31 -13.52
C VAL A 63 -1.89 6.75 -13.57
N GLY A 64 -2.40 6.50 -14.78
CA GLY A 64 -3.76 6.00 -14.98
C GLY A 64 -3.93 4.53 -14.67
N SER A 65 -2.86 3.73 -14.78
CA SER A 65 -2.90 2.29 -14.52
C SER A 65 -1.54 1.79 -14.10
N LEU A 66 -1.50 0.57 -13.56
CA LEU A 66 -0.24 -0.10 -13.22
C LEU A 66 0.66 -0.26 -14.46
N ALA A 67 0.06 -0.49 -15.62
CA ALA A 67 0.82 -0.67 -16.88
C ALA A 67 1.58 0.59 -17.30
N ASP A 68 1.20 1.76 -16.81
CA ASP A 68 1.88 3.02 -17.12
C ASP A 68 3.09 3.29 -16.23
N ILE A 69 3.34 2.43 -15.23
CA ILE A 69 4.49 2.58 -14.35
C ILE A 69 5.74 2.04 -15.04
N GLU A 70 6.77 2.88 -15.13
CA GLU A 70 8.07 2.48 -15.63
C GLU A 70 8.95 2.02 -14.47
N GLY A 71 9.60 0.89 -14.64
CA GLY A 71 10.54 0.36 -13.66
C GLY A 71 9.90 -0.53 -12.61
N PRO A 72 10.72 -1.00 -11.64
CA PRO A 72 10.27 -2.00 -10.67
C PRO A 72 9.33 -1.41 -9.63
N VAL A 73 8.44 -2.28 -9.12
CA VAL A 73 7.57 -1.98 -7.98
C VAL A 73 7.76 -3.12 -6.97
N ASP A 74 8.01 -2.76 -5.72
CA ASP A 74 8.22 -3.73 -4.65
C ASP A 74 6.93 -4.11 -3.95
N MET A 75 6.01 -3.16 -3.82
CA MET A 75 4.74 -3.36 -3.12
C MET A 75 3.62 -2.64 -3.86
N VAL A 76 2.46 -3.29 -3.90
CA VAL A 76 1.21 -2.66 -4.37
C VAL A 76 0.26 -2.55 -3.19
N ASP A 77 -0.11 -1.32 -2.84
CA ASP A 77 -1.05 -1.00 -1.76
C ASP A 77 -2.40 -0.66 -2.37
N VAL A 78 -3.44 -1.42 -2.03
CA VAL A 78 -4.72 -1.40 -2.73
C VAL A 78 -5.80 -0.75 -1.90
N PHE A 79 -6.34 0.37 -2.41
CA PHE A 79 -7.50 1.10 -1.88
C PHE A 79 -8.70 0.93 -2.81
N ARG A 80 -9.04 -0.31 -3.12
CA ARG A 80 -10.18 -0.63 -3.98
C ARG A 80 -11.06 -1.65 -3.27
N ARG A 81 -12.33 -1.74 -3.68
CA ARG A 81 -13.26 -2.72 -3.12
C ARG A 81 -12.76 -4.14 -3.40
N PRO A 82 -13.11 -5.12 -2.55
CA PRO A 82 -12.64 -6.49 -2.71
C PRO A 82 -12.87 -7.09 -4.09
N GLU A 83 -14.00 -6.80 -4.74
CA GLU A 83 -14.29 -7.33 -6.06
C GLU A 83 -13.34 -6.86 -7.16
N HIS A 84 -12.61 -5.76 -6.92
CA HIS A 84 -11.62 -5.24 -7.86
C HIS A 84 -10.21 -5.80 -7.63
N VAL A 85 -10.01 -6.54 -6.54
CA VAL A 85 -8.67 -7.02 -6.18
C VAL A 85 -8.11 -8.06 -7.14
N PRO A 86 -8.87 -9.09 -7.58
CA PRO A 86 -8.30 -10.12 -8.46
C PRO A 86 -7.63 -9.58 -9.72
N PRO A 87 -8.27 -8.70 -10.52
CA PRO A 87 -7.60 -8.18 -11.71
C PRO A 87 -6.37 -7.32 -11.38
N ILE A 88 -6.37 -6.60 -10.26
CA ILE A 88 -5.22 -5.81 -9.82
C ILE A 88 -4.05 -6.73 -9.48
N VAL A 89 -4.31 -7.81 -8.76
CA VAL A 89 -3.28 -8.79 -8.41
C VAL A 89 -2.71 -9.46 -9.66
N ASP A 90 -3.58 -9.91 -10.58
CA ASP A 90 -3.15 -10.54 -11.82
C ASP A 90 -2.27 -9.60 -12.65
N GLU A 91 -2.68 -8.34 -12.77
CA GLU A 91 -1.91 -7.33 -13.50
C GLU A 91 -0.56 -7.06 -12.84
N ALA A 92 -0.55 -6.89 -11.52
CA ALA A 92 0.70 -6.64 -10.79
C ALA A 92 1.69 -7.79 -10.93
N LEU A 93 1.21 -9.02 -10.84
CA LEU A 93 2.06 -10.20 -11.01
C LEU A 93 2.64 -10.30 -12.42
N ALA A 94 1.86 -9.89 -13.43
CA ALA A 94 2.32 -9.91 -14.82
C ALA A 94 3.33 -8.81 -15.12
N LEU A 95 3.14 -7.62 -14.53
CA LEU A 95 3.93 -6.43 -14.84
C LEU A 95 5.23 -6.33 -14.03
N PHE A 96 5.22 -6.81 -12.79
CA PHE A 96 6.32 -6.55 -11.86
C PHE A 96 6.99 -7.83 -11.38
N PRO A 97 8.03 -8.33 -12.12
CA PRO A 97 8.71 -9.57 -11.72
C PRO A 97 9.44 -9.46 -10.38
N GLN A 98 9.71 -8.25 -9.90
CA GLN A 98 10.39 -8.01 -8.62
C GLN A 98 9.41 -7.72 -7.48
N LEU A 99 8.11 -7.83 -7.72
CA LEU A 99 7.09 -7.58 -6.71
C LEU A 99 7.29 -8.50 -5.51
N GLN A 100 7.30 -7.90 -4.31
CA GLN A 100 7.52 -8.62 -3.05
C GLN A 100 6.22 -8.78 -2.25
N THR A 101 5.32 -7.79 -2.34
CA THR A 101 4.16 -7.73 -1.46
C THR A 101 2.96 -7.09 -2.15
N ILE A 102 1.79 -7.68 -1.90
CA ILE A 102 0.48 -7.06 -2.14
C ILE A 102 -0.09 -6.69 -0.77
N TRP A 103 -0.45 -5.44 -0.59
CA TRP A 103 -1.02 -4.94 0.66
C TRP A 103 -2.43 -4.47 0.42
N LEU A 104 -3.41 -5.11 1.07
CA LEU A 104 -4.81 -4.76 0.99
C LEU A 104 -5.22 -3.97 2.23
N GLN A 105 -5.77 -2.80 1.99
CA GLN A 105 -6.13 -1.83 3.01
C GLN A 105 -7.22 -2.34 3.96
N ILE A 106 -7.44 -1.64 5.08
CA ILE A 106 -8.51 -1.97 6.03
C ILE A 106 -9.85 -2.12 5.28
N GLY A 107 -10.56 -3.20 5.55
CA GLY A 107 -11.82 -3.52 4.90
C GLY A 107 -11.67 -4.24 3.56
N VAL A 108 -10.45 -4.44 3.09
CA VAL A 108 -10.21 -5.12 1.81
C VAL A 108 -9.64 -6.51 2.08
N VAL A 109 -10.43 -7.53 1.77
CA VAL A 109 -10.07 -8.94 1.95
C VAL A 109 -10.49 -9.70 0.70
N HIS A 110 -9.58 -10.51 0.16
CA HIS A 110 -9.89 -11.41 -0.93
C HIS A 110 -8.97 -12.64 -0.86
N GLU A 111 -9.48 -13.73 -0.32
CA GLU A 111 -8.70 -14.95 -0.07
C GLU A 111 -8.18 -15.57 -1.37
N GLY A 112 -9.00 -15.61 -2.42
CA GLY A 112 -8.61 -16.18 -3.69
C GLY A 112 -7.47 -15.43 -4.35
N ALA A 113 -7.53 -14.10 -4.37
CA ALA A 113 -6.46 -13.28 -4.93
C ALA A 113 -5.17 -13.40 -4.10
N ALA A 114 -5.31 -13.49 -2.77
CA ALA A 114 -4.17 -13.71 -1.89
C ALA A 114 -3.48 -15.03 -2.20
N ALA A 115 -4.25 -16.10 -2.38
CA ALA A 115 -3.69 -17.41 -2.73
C ALA A 115 -2.93 -17.37 -4.06
N THR A 116 -3.47 -16.65 -5.05
CA THR A 116 -2.82 -16.49 -6.35
C THR A 116 -1.44 -15.82 -6.21
N ALA A 117 -1.38 -14.73 -5.45
CA ALA A 117 -0.12 -14.03 -5.22
C ALA A 117 0.87 -14.88 -4.42
N GLN A 118 0.41 -15.53 -3.38
CA GLN A 118 1.26 -16.37 -2.52
C GLN A 118 1.84 -17.54 -3.29
N ALA A 119 1.08 -18.14 -4.20
CA ALA A 119 1.57 -19.22 -5.06
C ALA A 119 2.72 -18.77 -5.98
N ARG A 120 2.85 -17.46 -6.20
CA ARG A 120 3.93 -16.86 -6.99
C ARG A 120 5.06 -16.32 -6.11
N GLY A 121 5.03 -16.61 -4.81
CA GLY A 121 6.07 -16.17 -3.88
C GLY A 121 5.93 -14.73 -3.40
N VAL A 122 4.77 -14.13 -3.61
CA VAL A 122 4.48 -12.76 -3.19
C VAL A 122 3.73 -12.78 -1.86
N ASP A 123 4.22 -12.04 -0.88
CA ASP A 123 3.55 -11.92 0.41
C ASP A 123 2.28 -11.08 0.29
N VAL A 124 1.25 -11.43 1.07
CA VAL A 124 0.00 -10.68 1.07
C VAL A 124 -0.36 -10.30 2.50
N VAL A 125 -0.67 -9.02 2.69
CA VAL A 125 -1.25 -8.49 3.92
C VAL A 125 -2.65 -8.00 3.59
N MET A 126 -3.65 -8.39 4.37
CA MET A 126 -5.04 -8.00 4.15
C MET A 126 -5.60 -7.31 5.38
N ASP A 127 -6.51 -6.36 5.15
CA ASP A 127 -7.26 -5.68 6.21
C ASP A 127 -6.33 -4.97 7.20
N ARG A 128 -5.30 -4.30 6.69
CA ARG A 128 -4.35 -3.52 7.48
C ARG A 128 -4.05 -2.20 6.78
N CYS A 129 -3.61 -1.20 7.54
CA CYS A 129 -3.16 0.07 7.00
C CYS A 129 -1.64 0.18 7.18
N PRO A 130 -0.86 0.37 6.10
CA PRO A 130 0.59 0.44 6.23
C PRO A 130 1.05 1.63 7.06
N LYS A 131 0.30 2.73 7.07
CA LYS A 131 0.60 3.88 7.92
C LYS A 131 0.46 3.52 9.40
N ILE A 132 -0.66 2.89 9.77
CA ILE A 132 -0.93 2.48 11.15
C ILE A 132 0.12 1.47 11.61
N GLU A 133 0.41 0.48 10.78
CA GLU A 133 1.40 -0.55 11.13
C GLU A 133 2.80 0.05 11.26
N TYR A 134 3.17 0.95 10.37
CA TYR A 134 4.46 1.64 10.44
C TYR A 134 4.60 2.40 11.75
N GLN A 135 3.59 3.20 12.11
CA GLN A 135 3.60 3.97 13.35
C GLN A 135 3.71 3.06 14.58
N ARG A 136 2.99 1.97 14.58
CA ARG A 136 2.98 1.01 15.69
C ARG A 136 4.32 0.28 15.82
N LEU A 137 4.86 -0.19 14.70
CA LEU A 137 6.05 -1.05 14.68
C LEU A 137 7.35 -0.28 14.86
N PHE A 138 7.43 0.96 14.38
CA PHE A 138 8.65 1.74 14.42
C PHE A 138 8.64 2.82 15.50
N GLY A 139 7.73 2.73 16.46
CA GLY A 139 7.78 3.49 17.69
C GLY A 139 7.34 4.94 17.61
N GLU A 140 6.74 5.38 16.50
CA GLU A 140 6.34 6.78 16.37
C GLU A 140 5.31 7.22 17.40
N LEU A 141 4.38 6.34 17.75
CA LEU A 141 3.37 6.63 18.77
C LEU A 141 3.99 6.81 20.15
N ARG A 142 5.06 6.07 20.44
CA ARG A 142 5.81 6.21 21.70
C ARG A 142 6.57 7.51 21.75
N MET A 143 7.16 7.90 20.64
CA MET A 143 7.93 9.14 20.56
C MET A 143 7.06 10.35 20.84
N GLY A 144 5.80 10.30 20.44
CA GLY A 144 4.84 11.36 20.74
C GLY A 144 4.29 11.34 22.17
N GLY A 145 4.71 10.40 23.00
CA GLY A 145 4.15 10.22 24.34
C GLY A 145 2.72 9.72 24.35
N PHE A 146 2.21 9.31 23.22
CA PHE A 146 0.83 8.88 23.03
C PHE A 146 0.81 7.42 22.65
N ALA A 147 1.09 6.57 23.58
CA ALA A 147 1.07 5.13 23.35
C ALA A 147 -0.36 4.61 23.20
N THR A 148 -1.16 5.27 22.39
CA THR A 148 -2.55 4.90 22.19
C THR A 148 -2.82 4.66 20.73
N GLY A 149 -3.56 3.60 20.43
CA GLY A 149 -4.02 3.33 19.08
C GLY A 149 -5.04 4.33 18.57
N ILE A 150 -5.55 5.20 19.43
CA ILE A 150 -6.58 6.18 19.08
C ILE A 150 -6.09 7.14 18.00
N ILE A 151 -4.86 7.62 18.13
CA ILE A 151 -4.30 8.55 17.16
C ILE A 151 -4.18 7.90 15.79
N SER A 152 -3.67 6.68 15.74
CA SER A 152 -3.53 5.94 14.49
C SER A 152 -4.88 5.59 13.90
N ALA A 153 -5.85 5.25 14.71
CA ALA A 153 -7.18 4.84 14.24
C ALA A 153 -7.93 5.99 13.55
N LYS A 154 -7.61 7.23 13.88
CA LYS A 154 -8.25 8.40 13.27
C LYS A 154 -7.56 8.88 12.01
N LEU A 155 -6.46 8.32 11.72
CA LEU A 155 -5.64 8.68 10.56
C LEU A 155 -6.03 7.89 9.33
#